data_89f3153f2d18ca911d43a93a1a919a99
#
_entry.id   89f3153f2d18ca911d43a93a1a919a99
#
_cell.length_a   1.000
_cell.length_b   1.000
_cell.length_c   1.000
_cell.angle_alpha   90.00
_cell.angle_beta   90.00
_cell.angle_gamma   90.00
#
_symmetry.space_group_name_H-M   'P 1'
#
loop_
_entity.id
_entity.type
_entity.pdbx_description
1 polymer ?
#
loop_
_entity_poly.entity_id
_entity_poly.type
_entity_poly.pdbx_seq_one_letter_code
_entity_poly.pdbx_strand_id
1 'polypeptide(L)'
;LNSIINKRLNNLSASKIRAFDQKVSGIPGIIKLTIGEPDLATPEHVKQAAIADIQADDSHYAPQAGKPELLDAISNYLDRSIGVHYDPKSEICVTVGATGALNDVFMTLLNPGDKILVPTPVWALYFQLIKMTGAIPVQIDTKKDGFILTPEHLRHVLEGRGKGAKAIILTDPSNPTGRVYPAATLK
;
A
#
# COMPACT_ATOMS: atom_id res chain seq x y z
N LEU A 1 -28.74 2.72 -15.45
CA LEU A 1 -27.29 2.44 -15.41
C LEU A 1 -26.83 1.93 -14.04
N ASN A 2 -27.34 2.49 -12.92
CA ASN A 2 -26.93 2.10 -11.56
C ASN A 2 -27.20 0.62 -11.19
N SER A 3 -28.10 -0.06 -11.88
CA SER A 3 -28.40 -1.47 -11.60
C SER A 3 -27.36 -2.47 -12.16
N ILE A 4 -26.53 -2.02 -13.09
CA ILE A 4 -25.50 -2.85 -13.75
C ILE A 4 -24.16 -2.74 -13.02
N ILE A 5 -23.94 -1.67 -12.28
CA ILE A 5 -22.69 -1.41 -11.57
C ILE A 5 -22.65 -2.21 -10.27
N ASN A 6 -21.48 -2.77 -9.95
CA ASN A 6 -21.27 -3.45 -8.67
C ASN A 6 -21.60 -2.51 -7.51
N LYS A 7 -22.56 -2.91 -6.65
CA LYS A 7 -23.04 -2.10 -5.53
C LYS A 7 -21.95 -1.67 -4.55
N ARG A 8 -20.85 -2.43 -4.44
CA ARG A 8 -19.71 -2.08 -3.59
C ARG A 8 -19.03 -0.79 -4.03
N LEU A 9 -19.06 -0.48 -5.35
CA LEU A 9 -18.48 0.75 -5.89
C LEU A 9 -19.22 2.01 -5.43
N ASN A 10 -20.47 1.90 -5.03
CA ASN A 10 -21.26 3.04 -4.52
C ASN A 10 -20.69 3.57 -3.17
N ASN A 11 -19.92 2.76 -2.46
CA ASN A 11 -19.30 3.12 -1.18
C ASN A 11 -17.86 3.66 -1.35
N LEU A 12 -17.37 3.78 -2.60
CA LEU A 12 -16.07 4.34 -2.89
C LEU A 12 -16.15 5.84 -3.13
N SER A 13 -15.11 6.55 -2.78
CA SER A 13 -14.96 7.98 -3.04
C SER A 13 -13.70 8.26 -3.85
N ALA A 14 -13.78 9.22 -4.75
CA ALA A 14 -12.60 9.71 -5.46
C ALA A 14 -11.58 10.30 -4.47
N SER A 15 -10.30 10.26 -4.84
CA SER A 15 -9.25 10.85 -4.02
C SER A 15 -9.44 12.36 -3.90
N LYS A 16 -9.72 12.83 -2.69
CA LYS A 16 -9.87 14.26 -2.39
C LYS A 16 -8.57 15.04 -2.65
N ILE A 17 -7.42 14.41 -2.41
CA ILE A 17 -6.10 15.01 -2.67
C ILE A 17 -5.90 15.23 -4.16
N ARG A 18 -6.17 14.21 -4.99
CA ARG A 18 -6.05 14.35 -6.46
C ARG A 18 -7.03 15.36 -7.04
N ALA A 19 -8.27 15.37 -6.55
CA ALA A 19 -9.27 16.36 -6.96
C ALA A 19 -8.85 17.78 -6.59
N PHE A 20 -8.28 17.99 -5.41
CA PHE A 20 -7.74 19.28 -5.00
C PHE A 20 -6.51 19.66 -5.82
N ASP A 21 -5.56 18.76 -6.03
CA ASP A 21 -4.37 18.99 -6.85
C ASP A 21 -4.75 19.43 -8.27
N GLN A 22 -5.70 18.74 -8.89
CA GLN A 22 -6.21 19.09 -10.21
C GLN A 22 -6.84 20.49 -10.22
N LYS A 23 -7.61 20.84 -9.17
CA LYS A 23 -8.25 22.15 -9.05
C LYS A 23 -7.24 23.30 -8.98
N VAL A 24 -6.11 23.10 -8.31
CA VAL A 24 -5.10 24.15 -8.11
C VAL A 24 -4.02 24.18 -9.19
N SER A 25 -3.92 23.15 -10.01
CA SER A 25 -2.87 23.01 -11.05
C SER A 25 -2.87 24.14 -12.10
N GLY A 26 -3.99 24.84 -12.29
CA GLY A 26 -4.10 25.96 -13.21
C GLY A 26 -3.73 27.32 -12.61
N ILE A 27 -3.35 27.40 -11.34
CA ILE A 27 -3.03 28.67 -10.67
C ILE A 27 -1.55 29.03 -10.91
N PRO A 28 -1.24 30.13 -11.61
CA PRO A 28 0.14 30.52 -11.83
C PRO A 28 0.92 30.77 -10.55
N GLY A 29 2.15 30.28 -10.47
CA GLY A 29 3.06 30.51 -9.33
C GLY A 29 2.72 29.73 -8.05
N ILE A 30 1.71 28.84 -8.08
CA ILE A 30 1.38 28.02 -6.89
C ILE A 30 2.48 26.97 -6.63
N ILE A 31 2.89 26.85 -5.37
CA ILE A 31 3.74 25.76 -4.90
C ILE A 31 2.83 24.65 -4.37
N LYS A 32 2.84 23.50 -5.06
CA LYS A 32 2.00 22.35 -4.69
C LYS A 32 2.75 21.42 -3.74
N LEU A 33 2.12 21.10 -2.61
CA LEU A 33 2.59 20.11 -1.64
C LEU A 33 1.58 18.94 -1.50
N THR A 34 0.76 18.73 -2.53
CA THR A 34 -0.34 17.76 -2.54
C THR A 34 0.11 16.34 -2.87
N ILE A 35 1.10 16.22 -3.75
CA ILE A 35 1.65 14.93 -4.18
C ILE A 35 3.17 15.01 -3.99
N GLY A 36 3.70 14.04 -3.24
CA GLY A 36 5.14 13.87 -3.09
C GLY A 36 5.66 12.87 -4.13
N GLU A 37 6.65 13.30 -4.92
CA GLU A 37 7.39 12.47 -5.84
C GLU A 37 8.86 12.89 -5.86
N PRO A 38 9.82 11.96 -6.10
CA PRO A 38 11.21 12.32 -6.27
C PRO A 38 11.40 13.23 -7.48
N ASP A 39 12.18 14.29 -7.33
CA ASP A 39 12.60 15.21 -8.41
C ASP A 39 13.92 14.80 -9.07
N LEU A 40 14.57 13.75 -8.56
CA LEU A 40 15.81 13.21 -9.11
C LEU A 40 15.53 12.37 -10.37
N ALA A 41 16.40 12.52 -11.35
CA ALA A 41 16.34 11.69 -12.55
C ALA A 41 16.59 10.21 -12.22
N THR A 42 15.95 9.31 -12.98
CA THR A 42 16.26 7.87 -12.91
C THR A 42 17.75 7.64 -13.13
N PRO A 43 18.42 6.85 -12.27
CA PRO A 43 19.85 6.54 -12.43
C PRO A 43 20.18 6.00 -13.82
N GLU A 44 21.31 6.41 -14.37
CA GLU A 44 21.67 6.13 -15.76
C GLU A 44 21.75 4.61 -16.04
N HIS A 45 22.31 3.81 -15.13
CA HIS A 45 22.39 2.35 -15.29
C HIS A 45 21.00 1.69 -15.38
N VAL A 46 19.98 2.24 -14.72
CA VAL A 46 18.59 1.74 -14.80
C VAL A 46 17.99 2.04 -16.17
N LYS A 47 18.23 3.27 -16.70
CA LYS A 47 17.77 3.66 -18.05
C LYS A 47 18.44 2.76 -19.11
N GLN A 48 19.75 2.57 -19.00
CA GLN A 48 20.50 1.75 -19.97
C GLN A 48 20.05 0.29 -19.95
N ALA A 49 19.76 -0.28 -18.79
CA ALA A 49 19.20 -1.63 -18.68
C ALA A 49 17.83 -1.75 -19.40
N ALA A 50 16.94 -0.76 -19.19
CA ALA A 50 15.63 -0.74 -19.87
C ALA A 50 15.76 -0.59 -21.39
N ILE A 51 16.69 0.26 -21.87
CA ILE A 51 16.98 0.43 -23.30
C ILE A 51 17.50 -0.87 -23.90
N ALA A 52 18.42 -1.55 -23.23
CA ALA A 52 18.99 -2.81 -23.69
C ALA A 52 17.91 -3.92 -23.78
N ASP A 53 17.02 -4.00 -22.82
CA ASP A 53 15.89 -4.96 -22.81
C ASP A 53 14.94 -4.74 -23.98
N ILE A 54 14.62 -3.47 -24.30
CA ILE A 54 13.80 -3.11 -25.45
C ILE A 54 14.54 -3.46 -26.77
N GLN A 55 15.84 -3.18 -26.87
CA GLN A 55 16.62 -3.46 -28.07
C GLN A 55 16.85 -4.96 -28.32
N ALA A 56 16.77 -5.75 -27.27
CA ALA A 56 16.84 -7.21 -27.33
C ALA A 56 15.51 -7.88 -27.74
N ASP A 57 14.47 -7.09 -28.01
CA ASP A 57 13.11 -7.57 -28.31
C ASP A 57 12.51 -8.49 -27.23
N ASP A 58 12.93 -8.34 -25.96
CA ASP A 58 12.43 -9.15 -24.84
C ASP A 58 11.03 -8.69 -24.37
N SER A 59 10.13 -8.47 -25.32
CA SER A 59 8.74 -8.03 -25.08
C SER A 59 7.79 -9.22 -25.19
N HIS A 60 7.97 -10.20 -24.31
CA HIS A 60 7.19 -11.43 -24.25
C HIS A 60 6.42 -11.57 -22.93
N TYR A 61 5.54 -12.59 -22.84
CA TYR A 61 4.87 -12.92 -21.59
C TYR A 61 5.88 -13.32 -20.52
N ALA A 62 5.80 -12.65 -19.38
CA ALA A 62 6.54 -13.05 -18.19
C ALA A 62 5.78 -14.13 -17.40
N PRO A 63 6.46 -14.96 -16.59
CA PRO A 63 5.81 -15.81 -15.60
C PRO A 63 4.92 -15.01 -14.66
N GLN A 64 3.83 -15.59 -14.17
CA GLN A 64 2.84 -14.90 -13.33
C GLN A 64 3.43 -14.25 -12.07
N ALA A 65 4.38 -14.92 -11.42
CA ALA A 65 5.02 -14.38 -10.22
C ALA A 65 6.06 -13.29 -10.52
N GLY A 66 6.54 -13.20 -11.76
CA GLY A 66 7.62 -12.31 -12.20
C GLY A 66 8.75 -13.06 -12.91
N LYS A 67 9.65 -12.34 -13.58
CA LYS A 67 10.85 -12.93 -14.19
C LYS A 67 11.73 -13.54 -13.08
N PRO A 68 12.28 -14.75 -13.24
CA PRO A 68 13.09 -15.42 -12.20
C PRO A 68 14.27 -14.56 -11.71
N GLU A 69 14.93 -13.87 -12.63
CA GLU A 69 16.08 -13.02 -12.32
C GLU A 69 15.68 -11.84 -11.41
N LEU A 70 14.46 -11.32 -11.58
CA LEU A 70 13.94 -10.26 -10.72
C LEU A 70 13.58 -10.81 -9.33
N LEU A 71 12.97 -12.00 -9.26
CA LEU A 71 12.62 -12.65 -7.99
C LEU A 71 13.88 -12.95 -7.17
N ASP A 72 14.94 -13.46 -7.81
CA ASP A 72 16.24 -13.69 -7.19
C ASP A 72 16.88 -12.37 -6.71
N ALA A 73 16.81 -11.32 -7.53
CA ALA A 73 17.34 -10.01 -7.16
C ALA A 73 16.58 -9.40 -5.95
N ILE A 74 15.26 -9.58 -5.86
CA ILE A 74 14.44 -9.14 -4.72
C ILE A 74 14.83 -9.91 -3.46
N SER A 75 14.92 -11.24 -3.52
CA SER A 75 15.34 -12.06 -2.38
C SER A 75 16.70 -11.62 -1.85
N ASN A 76 17.70 -11.49 -2.74
CA ASN A 76 19.04 -11.02 -2.41
C ASN A 76 19.06 -9.58 -1.84
N TYR A 77 18.19 -8.70 -2.34
CA TYR A 77 18.07 -7.34 -1.82
C TYR A 77 17.54 -7.33 -0.39
N LEU A 78 16.47 -8.08 -0.11
CA LEU A 78 15.86 -8.17 1.22
C LEU A 78 16.82 -8.78 2.24
N ASP A 79 17.53 -9.83 1.86
CA ASP A 79 18.57 -10.45 2.71
C ASP A 79 19.65 -9.44 3.10
N ARG A 80 20.22 -8.71 2.12
CA ARG A 80 21.26 -7.69 2.39
C ARG A 80 20.77 -6.48 3.16
N SER A 81 19.52 -6.01 2.88
CA SER A 81 19.03 -4.73 3.41
C SER A 81 18.40 -4.84 4.79
N ILE A 82 17.71 -5.92 5.06
CA ILE A 82 16.95 -6.13 6.31
C ILE A 82 17.20 -7.49 6.98
N GLY A 83 18.06 -8.34 6.43
CA GLY A 83 18.39 -9.64 6.98
C GLY A 83 17.24 -10.66 6.93
N VAL A 84 16.32 -10.51 5.97
CA VAL A 84 15.19 -11.44 5.79
C VAL A 84 15.32 -12.13 4.43
N HIS A 85 15.38 -13.45 4.46
CA HIS A 85 15.44 -14.28 3.27
C HIS A 85 14.06 -14.82 2.91
N TYR A 86 13.67 -14.69 1.63
CA TYR A 86 12.49 -15.31 1.04
C TYR A 86 12.89 -16.21 -0.12
N ASP A 87 12.26 -17.36 -0.24
CA ASP A 87 12.44 -18.23 -1.40
C ASP A 87 11.85 -17.55 -2.65
N PRO A 88 12.67 -17.22 -3.66
CA PRO A 88 12.21 -16.51 -4.86
C PRO A 88 11.16 -17.31 -5.66
N LYS A 89 11.11 -18.63 -5.50
CA LYS A 89 10.19 -19.50 -6.27
C LYS A 89 8.80 -19.61 -5.66
N SER A 90 8.66 -19.38 -4.34
CA SER A 90 7.41 -19.68 -3.64
C SER A 90 6.91 -18.54 -2.72
N GLU A 91 7.77 -17.58 -2.37
CA GLU A 91 7.44 -16.56 -1.37
C GLU A 91 7.47 -15.12 -1.92
N ILE A 92 7.79 -14.94 -3.20
CA ILE A 92 7.86 -13.63 -3.84
C ILE A 92 6.93 -13.59 -5.06
N CYS A 93 6.15 -12.52 -5.16
CA CYS A 93 5.32 -12.22 -6.33
C CYS A 93 5.42 -10.74 -6.69
N VAL A 94 5.71 -10.46 -7.96
CA VAL A 94 5.77 -9.10 -8.51
C VAL A 94 4.39 -8.66 -8.96
N THR A 95 3.98 -7.47 -8.57
CA THR A 95 2.67 -6.90 -8.89
C THR A 95 2.79 -5.53 -9.55
N VAL A 96 1.67 -5.03 -10.10
CA VAL A 96 1.60 -3.67 -10.67
C VAL A 96 1.58 -2.65 -9.53
N GLY A 97 2.75 -2.41 -8.94
CA GLY A 97 2.96 -1.53 -7.79
C GLY A 97 2.35 -2.06 -6.50
N ALA A 98 2.59 -1.35 -5.39
CA ALA A 98 2.06 -1.69 -4.08
C ALA A 98 0.52 -1.73 -4.03
N THR A 99 -0.16 -0.97 -4.90
CA THR A 99 -1.63 -1.01 -5.00
C THR A 99 -2.12 -2.37 -5.48
N GLY A 100 -1.44 -2.96 -6.48
CA GLY A 100 -1.72 -4.31 -6.95
C GLY A 100 -1.51 -5.33 -5.82
N ALA A 101 -0.37 -5.29 -5.15
CA ALA A 101 -0.06 -6.17 -4.04
C ALA A 101 -1.12 -6.12 -2.92
N LEU A 102 -1.51 -4.91 -2.50
CA LEU A 102 -2.55 -4.73 -1.49
C LEU A 102 -3.90 -5.28 -1.93
N ASN A 103 -4.28 -5.06 -3.19
CA ASN A 103 -5.52 -5.62 -3.74
C ASN A 103 -5.50 -7.15 -3.67
N ASP A 104 -4.40 -7.77 -4.12
CA ASP A 104 -4.27 -9.21 -4.17
C ASP A 104 -4.29 -9.84 -2.77
N VAL A 105 -3.58 -9.22 -1.81
CA VAL A 105 -3.59 -9.62 -0.39
C VAL A 105 -5.01 -9.52 0.19
N PHE A 106 -5.71 -8.41 -0.02
CA PHE A 106 -7.05 -8.23 0.54
C PHE A 106 -8.08 -9.15 -0.11
N MET A 107 -8.00 -9.34 -1.42
CA MET A 107 -8.89 -10.29 -2.13
C MET A 107 -8.64 -11.74 -1.71
N THR A 108 -7.41 -12.09 -1.36
CA THR A 108 -7.06 -13.44 -0.89
C THR A 108 -7.48 -13.67 0.56
N LEU A 109 -7.31 -12.67 1.43
CA LEU A 109 -7.51 -12.85 2.86
C LEU A 109 -8.92 -12.54 3.35
N LEU A 110 -9.67 -11.64 2.67
CA LEU A 110 -10.88 -11.05 3.24
C LEU A 110 -12.16 -11.56 2.61
N ASN A 111 -13.10 -11.95 3.47
CA ASN A 111 -14.49 -12.16 3.11
C ASN A 111 -15.34 -10.93 3.43
N PRO A 112 -16.51 -10.78 2.80
CA PRO A 112 -17.49 -9.76 3.20
C PRO A 112 -17.80 -9.85 4.71
N GLY A 113 -17.70 -8.71 5.40
CA GLY A 113 -17.93 -8.60 6.84
C GLY A 113 -16.68 -8.81 7.72
N ASP A 114 -15.56 -9.33 7.17
CA ASP A 114 -14.30 -9.38 7.91
C ASP A 114 -13.83 -7.98 8.29
N LYS A 115 -13.21 -7.84 9.46
CA LYS A 115 -12.70 -6.56 9.95
C LYS A 115 -11.19 -6.47 9.75
N ILE A 116 -10.73 -5.29 9.31
CA ILE A 116 -9.32 -4.91 9.32
C ILE A 116 -9.13 -3.65 10.16
N LEU A 117 -8.13 -3.67 11.03
CA LEU A 117 -7.73 -2.50 11.81
C LEU A 117 -6.86 -1.57 10.98
N VAL A 118 -7.21 -0.28 10.97
CA VAL A 118 -6.51 0.73 10.18
C VAL A 118 -6.20 1.93 11.07
N PRO A 119 -4.99 2.01 11.65
CA PRO A 119 -4.52 3.21 12.35
C PRO A 119 -4.53 4.44 11.44
N THR A 120 -5.06 5.55 11.94
CA THR A 120 -5.18 6.79 11.16
C THR A 120 -4.49 7.96 11.87
N PRO A 121 -3.98 8.95 11.12
CA PRO A 121 -4.07 9.16 9.67
C PRO A 121 -3.23 8.17 8.88
N VAL A 122 -3.70 7.83 7.66
CA VAL A 122 -3.06 6.83 6.79
C VAL A 122 -3.43 7.11 5.32
N TRP A 123 -2.74 6.50 4.39
CA TRP A 123 -3.09 6.58 2.97
C TRP A 123 -4.52 6.09 2.71
N ALA A 124 -5.37 6.99 2.20
CA ALA A 124 -6.81 6.76 2.10
C ALA A 124 -7.22 5.59 1.18
N LEU A 125 -6.33 5.12 0.30
CA LEU A 125 -6.62 4.01 -0.61
C LEU A 125 -6.84 2.68 0.13
N TYR A 126 -6.24 2.48 1.30
CA TYR A 126 -6.49 1.28 2.11
C TYR A 126 -7.99 1.08 2.36
N PHE A 127 -8.71 2.16 2.71
CA PHE A 127 -10.15 2.07 2.93
C PHE A 127 -10.94 1.66 1.69
N GLN A 128 -10.51 2.13 0.53
CA GLN A 128 -11.18 1.81 -0.72
C GLN A 128 -10.96 0.33 -1.08
N LEU A 129 -9.73 -0.15 -1.02
CA LEU A 129 -9.39 -1.53 -1.32
C LEU A 129 -10.09 -2.51 -0.36
N ILE A 130 -10.11 -2.23 0.95
CA ILE A 130 -10.83 -3.05 1.93
C ILE A 130 -12.32 -3.10 1.61
N LYS A 131 -12.96 -1.95 1.35
CA LYS A 131 -14.38 -1.89 1.01
C LYS A 131 -14.73 -2.63 -0.27
N MET A 132 -13.82 -2.69 -1.24
CA MET A 132 -14.02 -3.44 -2.48
C MET A 132 -14.19 -4.94 -2.24
N THR A 133 -13.56 -5.51 -1.21
CA THR A 133 -13.78 -6.92 -0.83
C THR A 133 -15.10 -7.16 -0.11
N GLY A 134 -15.75 -6.10 0.38
CA GLY A 134 -16.92 -6.15 1.26
C GLY A 134 -16.55 -6.24 2.74
N ALA A 135 -15.26 -6.16 3.07
CA ALA A 135 -14.78 -6.11 4.45
C ALA A 135 -14.95 -4.72 5.08
N ILE A 136 -14.79 -4.64 6.38
CA ILE A 136 -15.06 -3.46 7.21
C ILE A 136 -13.73 -2.90 7.73
N PRO A 137 -13.31 -1.72 7.25
CA PRO A 137 -12.15 -1.04 7.83
C PRO A 137 -12.52 -0.42 9.19
N VAL A 138 -11.88 -0.87 10.26
CA VAL A 138 -12.02 -0.33 11.60
C VAL A 138 -10.96 0.73 11.83
N GLN A 139 -11.32 1.99 11.72
CA GLN A 139 -10.40 3.12 11.92
C GLN A 139 -9.98 3.23 13.39
N ILE A 140 -8.69 3.46 13.63
CA ILE A 140 -8.14 3.74 14.96
C ILE A 140 -7.50 5.12 14.92
N ASP A 141 -8.11 6.11 15.59
CA ASP A 141 -7.56 7.46 15.65
C ASP A 141 -6.38 7.49 16.63
N THR A 142 -5.16 7.58 16.09
CA THR A 142 -3.92 7.60 16.87
C THR A 142 -3.43 9.01 17.22
N LYS A 143 -4.24 10.05 16.95
CA LYS A 143 -3.82 11.45 17.17
C LYS A 143 -3.38 11.73 18.61
N LYS A 144 -4.12 11.19 19.58
CA LYS A 144 -3.81 11.35 21.01
C LYS A 144 -2.54 10.65 21.44
N ASP A 145 -2.13 9.61 20.69
CA ASP A 145 -0.94 8.80 20.95
C ASP A 145 0.27 9.25 20.11
N GLY A 146 0.26 10.50 19.64
CA GLY A 146 1.33 11.07 18.81
C GLY A 146 1.49 10.39 17.46
N PHE A 147 0.40 9.84 16.90
CA PHE A 147 0.32 9.09 15.64
C PHE A 147 1.05 7.74 15.65
N ILE A 148 1.20 7.15 16.83
CA ILE A 148 1.69 5.77 17.02
C ILE A 148 0.57 4.98 17.72
N LEU A 149 0.18 3.84 17.16
CA LEU A 149 -0.76 2.95 17.83
C LEU A 149 -0.04 2.26 19.01
N THR A 150 -0.47 2.55 20.23
CA THR A 150 0.10 1.92 21.43
C THR A 150 -0.54 0.55 21.68
N PRO A 151 0.17 -0.36 22.40
CA PRO A 151 -0.39 -1.67 22.78
C PRO A 151 -1.70 -1.54 23.60
N GLU A 152 -1.78 -0.56 24.49
CA GLU A 152 -2.97 -0.28 25.32
C GLU A 152 -4.16 0.14 24.44
N HIS A 153 -3.93 1.03 23.49
CA HIS A 153 -4.97 1.47 22.56
C HIS A 153 -5.44 0.31 21.66
N LEU A 154 -4.49 -0.49 21.15
CA LEU A 154 -4.83 -1.67 20.35
C LEU A 154 -5.69 -2.65 21.14
N ARG A 155 -5.30 -2.94 22.39
CA ARG A 155 -6.04 -3.85 23.27
C ARG A 155 -7.48 -3.35 23.50
N HIS A 156 -7.65 -2.06 23.81
CA HIS A 156 -8.98 -1.45 23.98
C HIS A 156 -9.84 -1.58 22.71
N VAL A 157 -9.24 -1.37 21.53
CA VAL A 157 -9.96 -1.54 20.25
C VAL A 157 -10.37 -3.00 20.03
N LEU A 158 -9.49 -3.95 20.32
CA LEU A 158 -9.76 -5.40 20.17
C LEU A 158 -10.85 -5.90 21.13
N GLU A 159 -10.97 -5.33 22.32
CA GLU A 159 -12.05 -5.62 23.27
C GLU A 159 -13.41 -5.06 22.82
N GLY A 160 -13.40 -3.99 22.01
CA GLY A 160 -14.58 -3.28 21.52
C GLY A 160 -14.85 -3.50 20.03
N ARG A 161 -14.87 -2.39 19.29
CA ARG A 161 -15.26 -2.35 17.87
C ARG A 161 -14.36 -3.19 16.93
N GLY A 162 -13.13 -3.43 17.33
CA GLY A 162 -12.16 -4.26 16.60
C GLY A 162 -12.23 -5.75 16.96
N LYS A 163 -13.14 -6.16 17.82
CA LYS A 163 -13.29 -7.59 18.21
C LYS A 163 -13.48 -8.46 16.97
N GLY A 164 -12.66 -9.50 16.88
CA GLY A 164 -12.66 -10.42 15.76
C GLY A 164 -12.02 -9.85 14.48
N ALA A 165 -11.23 -8.78 14.57
CA ALA A 165 -10.47 -8.29 13.44
C ALA A 165 -9.46 -9.33 12.96
N LYS A 166 -9.38 -9.51 11.64
CA LYS A 166 -8.57 -10.54 10.99
C LYS A 166 -7.14 -10.09 10.73
N ALA A 167 -6.95 -8.79 10.56
CA ALA A 167 -5.65 -8.19 10.27
C ALA A 167 -5.58 -6.73 10.75
N ILE A 168 -4.38 -6.20 10.79
CA ILE A 168 -4.05 -4.80 10.98
C ILE A 168 -3.10 -4.35 9.89
N ILE A 169 -3.25 -3.11 9.40
CA ILE A 169 -2.32 -2.48 8.47
C ILE A 169 -1.45 -1.52 9.26
N LEU A 170 -0.14 -1.74 9.23
CA LEU A 170 0.84 -0.79 9.74
C LEU A 170 1.68 -0.26 8.59
N THR A 171 1.78 1.06 8.50
CA THR A 171 2.62 1.75 7.51
C THR A 171 3.81 2.35 8.25
N ASP A 172 5.02 1.88 7.93
CA ASP A 172 6.24 2.30 8.63
C ASP A 172 7.40 2.49 7.63
N PRO A 173 7.96 3.67 7.50
CA PRO A 173 7.49 4.97 8.03
C PRO A 173 6.09 5.33 7.55
N SER A 174 5.30 6.00 8.42
CA SER A 174 3.90 6.29 8.15
C SER A 174 3.70 7.36 7.07
N ASN A 175 2.82 7.11 6.13
CA ASN A 175 2.24 8.11 5.24
C ASN A 175 0.82 8.46 5.75
N PRO A 176 0.52 9.73 6.16
CA PRO A 176 1.27 10.95 5.85
C PRO A 176 2.14 11.52 6.99
N THR A 177 2.24 10.87 8.16
CA THR A 177 2.80 11.50 9.36
C THR A 177 4.32 11.49 9.45
N GLY A 178 5.00 10.63 8.68
CA GLY A 178 6.44 10.42 8.77
C GLY A 178 6.89 9.71 10.07
N ARG A 179 5.94 9.27 10.92
CA ARG A 179 6.28 8.58 12.17
C ARG A 179 6.81 7.18 11.89
N VAL A 180 7.74 6.77 12.74
CA VAL A 180 8.34 5.44 12.75
C VAL A 180 7.98 4.75 14.06
N TYR A 181 7.53 3.51 13.99
CA TYR A 181 7.18 2.73 15.16
C TYR A 181 8.43 2.32 15.93
N PRO A 182 8.53 2.60 17.25
CA PRO A 182 9.60 2.05 18.07
C PRO A 182 9.54 0.52 18.11
N ALA A 183 10.69 -0.15 18.06
CA ALA A 183 10.76 -1.61 18.11
C ALA A 183 10.05 -2.20 19.36
N ALA A 184 10.06 -1.46 20.47
CA ALA A 184 9.35 -1.85 21.71
C ALA A 184 7.81 -1.85 21.55
N THR A 185 7.27 -1.07 20.62
CA THR A 185 5.83 -1.01 20.34
C THR A 185 5.39 -2.14 19.39
N LEU A 186 6.32 -2.64 18.56
CA LEU A 186 6.04 -3.71 17.60
C LEU A 186 6.22 -5.12 18.17
N LYS A 187 6.84 -5.26 19.36
CA LYS A 187 7.00 -6.51 20.12
C LYS A 187 5.86 -6.74 21.08
#